data_53652fb253d31cfcc383b614730ac702
#
_entry.id   53652fb253d31cfcc383b614730ac702
#
_cell.length_a   1.000
_cell.length_b   1.000
_cell.length_c   1.000
_cell.angle_alpha   90.00
_cell.angle_beta   90.00
_cell.angle_gamma   90.00
#
_symmetry.space_group_name_H-M   'P 1'
#
loop_
_entity.id
_entity.type
_entity.pdbx_description
1 polymer ?
#
loop_
_entity_poly.entity_id
_entity_poly.type
_entity_poly.pdbx_seq_one_letter_code
_entity_poly.pdbx_strand_id
1 'polypeptide(L)'
;AKNENFREFVRGLLETIIAHKPADVDALKACKYKDTDLTVEDKMKEMIFTIGEQLDLRRFVIVDGTTSTYIHGGGAIGVIIKFEADDAAKNNAGFAEFAKNIALQTAAYPVEYLNREAVPASRIAEEREIIKSQIDNDEKNAKKPEQIKEKMVDGKIGKFYEANCLLEQAYVKDDSMSVQKYVDTTAKE
;
A
#
# COMPACT_ATOMS: atom_id res chain seq x y z
N ALA A 1 -6.78 1.92 -17.63
CA ALA A 1 -6.98 2.37 -19.01
C ALA A 1 -7.82 1.37 -19.78
N LYS A 2 -8.68 1.84 -20.73
CA LYS A 2 -9.51 0.97 -21.58
C LYS A 2 -8.81 0.61 -22.90
N ASN A 3 -7.77 1.38 -23.30
CA ASN A 3 -7.02 1.17 -24.53
C ASN A 3 -6.14 -0.09 -24.41
N GLU A 4 -6.33 -1.07 -25.28
CA GLU A 4 -5.63 -2.36 -25.21
C GLU A 4 -4.14 -2.20 -25.57
N ASN A 5 -3.79 -1.38 -26.55
CA ASN A 5 -2.40 -1.11 -26.91
C ASN A 5 -1.63 -0.51 -25.72
N PHE A 6 -2.25 0.39 -24.95
CA PHE A 6 -1.66 0.93 -23.73
C PHE A 6 -1.46 -0.15 -22.65
N ARG A 7 -2.44 -1.02 -22.47
CA ARG A 7 -2.33 -2.11 -21.49
C ARG A 7 -1.24 -3.11 -21.85
N GLU A 8 -1.12 -3.42 -23.14
CA GLU A 8 -0.07 -4.31 -23.65
C GLU A 8 1.32 -3.66 -23.50
N PHE A 9 1.43 -2.38 -23.80
CA PHE A 9 2.66 -1.62 -23.56
C PHE A 9 3.06 -1.66 -22.07
N VAL A 10 2.13 -1.44 -21.13
CA VAL A 10 2.42 -1.52 -19.70
C VAL A 10 2.85 -2.93 -19.28
N ARG A 11 2.25 -4.00 -19.82
CA ARG A 11 2.70 -5.37 -19.56
C ARG A 11 4.14 -5.58 -20.05
N GLY A 12 4.47 -5.12 -21.26
CA GLY A 12 5.84 -5.20 -21.77
C GLY A 12 6.84 -4.41 -20.94
N LEU A 13 6.45 -3.26 -20.35
CA LEU A 13 7.27 -2.55 -19.38
C LEU A 13 7.55 -3.41 -18.13
N LEU A 14 6.52 -4.07 -17.58
CA LEU A 14 6.68 -4.95 -16.41
C LEU A 14 7.60 -6.13 -16.73
N GLU A 15 7.46 -6.77 -17.88
CA GLU A 15 8.34 -7.83 -18.34
C GLU A 15 9.79 -7.35 -18.48
N THR A 16 10.00 -6.15 -19.05
CA THR A 16 11.33 -5.53 -19.14
C THR A 16 11.93 -5.25 -17.76
N ILE A 17 11.15 -4.72 -16.83
CA ILE A 17 11.60 -4.46 -15.45
C ILE A 17 12.00 -5.76 -14.75
N ILE A 18 11.22 -6.81 -14.89
CA ILE A 18 11.52 -8.12 -14.28
C ILE A 18 12.81 -8.72 -14.86
N ALA A 19 13.00 -8.61 -16.17
CA ALA A 19 14.16 -9.17 -16.86
C ALA A 19 15.46 -8.42 -16.55
N HIS A 20 15.42 -7.09 -16.51
CA HIS A 20 16.61 -6.24 -16.41
C HIS A 20 16.86 -5.65 -15.02
N LYS A 21 15.86 -5.65 -14.14
CA LYS A 21 15.92 -5.08 -12.78
C LYS A 21 16.59 -3.70 -12.74
N PRO A 22 16.15 -2.72 -13.55
CA PRO A 22 16.78 -1.40 -13.63
C PRO A 22 16.71 -0.69 -12.28
N ALA A 23 17.73 0.13 -11.98
CA ALA A 23 17.84 0.83 -10.71
C ALA A 23 16.82 1.98 -10.57
N ASP A 24 16.49 2.63 -11.68
CA ASP A 24 15.61 3.79 -11.75
C ASP A 24 14.93 3.91 -13.11
N VAL A 25 14.14 4.96 -13.27
CA VAL A 25 13.36 5.22 -14.49
C VAL A 25 14.28 5.49 -15.69
N ASP A 26 15.41 6.17 -15.50
CA ASP A 26 16.31 6.50 -16.60
C ASP A 26 17.05 5.25 -17.09
N ALA A 27 17.47 4.39 -16.16
CA ALA A 27 18.01 3.07 -16.50
C ALA A 27 16.97 2.21 -17.23
N LEU A 28 15.70 2.23 -16.79
CA LEU A 28 14.61 1.51 -17.47
C LEU A 28 14.40 2.03 -18.90
N LYS A 29 14.38 3.35 -19.11
CA LYS A 29 14.21 3.94 -20.45
C LYS A 29 15.29 3.51 -21.43
N ALA A 30 16.51 3.26 -20.94
CA ALA A 30 17.64 2.78 -21.75
C ALA A 30 17.61 1.27 -22.03
N CYS A 31 16.84 0.48 -21.29
CA CYS A 31 16.71 -0.96 -21.52
C CYS A 31 16.01 -1.25 -22.86
N LYS A 32 16.35 -2.40 -23.49
CA LYS A 32 15.56 -2.94 -24.58
C LYS A 32 14.16 -3.32 -24.08
N TYR A 33 13.14 -2.85 -24.80
CA TYR A 33 11.75 -3.13 -24.48
C TYR A 33 11.41 -4.56 -24.89
N LYS A 34 11.14 -5.41 -23.90
CA LYS A 34 10.77 -6.81 -24.10
C LYS A 34 11.74 -7.50 -25.09
N ASP A 35 11.21 -8.22 -26.07
CA ASP A 35 11.96 -8.97 -27.11
C ASP A 35 12.15 -8.13 -28.40
N THR A 36 12.23 -6.81 -28.29
CA THR A 36 12.42 -5.91 -29.43
C THR A 36 13.83 -5.30 -29.44
N ASP A 37 14.23 -4.72 -30.59
CA ASP A 37 15.47 -3.93 -30.69
C ASP A 37 15.30 -2.49 -30.23
N LEU A 38 14.07 -2.05 -29.97
CA LEU A 38 13.77 -0.70 -29.49
C LEU A 38 14.09 -0.56 -28.00
N THR A 39 14.54 0.63 -27.61
CA THR A 39 14.60 0.97 -26.19
C THR A 39 13.18 1.22 -25.64
N VAL A 40 13.02 1.16 -24.32
CA VAL A 40 11.76 1.57 -23.67
C VAL A 40 11.39 3.00 -24.04
N GLU A 41 12.38 3.91 -24.12
CA GLU A 41 12.16 5.29 -24.53
C GLU A 41 11.60 5.40 -25.95
N ASP A 42 12.18 4.66 -26.90
CA ASP A 42 11.71 4.67 -28.28
C ASP A 42 10.33 4.03 -28.42
N LYS A 43 10.08 2.96 -27.68
CA LYS A 43 8.74 2.35 -27.61
C LYS A 43 7.69 3.29 -27.02
N MET A 44 8.07 4.11 -26.02
CA MET A 44 7.18 5.16 -25.51
C MET A 44 6.83 6.19 -26.58
N LYS A 45 7.82 6.65 -27.38
CA LYS A 45 7.58 7.59 -28.48
C LYS A 45 6.61 7.01 -29.51
N GLU A 46 6.77 5.74 -29.90
CA GLU A 46 5.81 5.04 -30.78
C GLU A 46 4.40 5.01 -30.19
N MET A 47 4.30 4.72 -28.88
CA MET A 47 3.00 4.64 -28.21
C MET A 47 2.33 6.01 -28.11
N ILE A 48 3.08 7.08 -27.83
CA ILE A 48 2.60 8.46 -27.85
C ILE A 48 2.03 8.79 -29.25
N PHE A 49 2.74 8.45 -30.30
CA PHE A 49 2.28 8.66 -31.66
C PHE A 49 1.01 7.86 -31.99
N THR A 50 0.97 6.59 -31.58
CA THR A 50 -0.15 5.67 -31.86
C THR A 50 -1.43 6.03 -31.10
N ILE A 51 -1.28 6.44 -29.83
CA ILE A 51 -2.42 6.76 -28.95
C ILE A 51 -2.86 8.22 -29.12
N GLY A 52 -1.94 9.10 -29.49
CA GLY A 52 -2.17 10.54 -29.61
C GLY A 52 -2.22 11.27 -28.24
N GLU A 53 -1.73 10.64 -27.18
CA GLU A 53 -1.68 11.20 -25.84
C GLU A 53 -0.25 11.19 -25.30
N GLN A 54 0.12 12.21 -24.51
CA GLN A 54 1.40 12.24 -23.84
C GLN A 54 1.47 11.15 -22.76
N LEU A 55 2.49 10.31 -22.84
CA LEU A 55 2.77 9.27 -21.83
C LEU A 55 4.01 9.66 -21.03
N ASP A 56 3.96 9.42 -19.73
CA ASP A 56 5.10 9.58 -18.84
C ASP A 56 5.27 8.35 -17.94
N LEU A 57 6.53 7.86 -17.84
CA LEU A 57 6.93 6.80 -16.95
C LEU A 57 7.45 7.43 -15.66
N ARG A 58 6.55 7.64 -14.71
CA ARG A 58 6.82 8.39 -13.50
C ARG A 58 7.66 7.62 -12.47
N ARG A 59 7.33 6.34 -12.27
CA ARG A 59 7.99 5.48 -11.28
C ARG A 59 7.61 4.02 -11.49
N PHE A 60 8.43 3.15 -10.95
CA PHE A 60 8.14 1.73 -10.70
C PHE A 60 8.74 1.32 -9.35
N VAL A 61 8.37 0.15 -8.87
CA VAL A 61 8.95 -0.46 -7.68
C VAL A 61 9.15 -1.94 -7.93
N ILE A 62 10.27 -2.48 -7.46
CA ILE A 62 10.56 -3.92 -7.45
C ILE A 62 10.51 -4.37 -6.00
N VAL A 63 9.71 -5.38 -5.71
CA VAL A 63 9.58 -5.98 -4.38
C VAL A 63 10.05 -7.42 -4.46
N ASP A 64 11.27 -7.68 -3.99
CA ASP A 64 11.85 -9.01 -3.94
C ASP A 64 11.42 -9.76 -2.68
N GLY A 65 11.29 -11.09 -2.79
CA GLY A 65 10.98 -11.98 -1.68
C GLY A 65 9.58 -12.61 -1.77
N THR A 66 9.06 -13.05 -0.63
CA THR A 66 7.73 -13.65 -0.56
C THR A 66 6.66 -12.56 -0.62
N THR A 67 5.94 -12.50 -1.72
CA THR A 67 4.94 -11.46 -1.97
C THR A 67 3.57 -12.04 -2.28
N SER A 68 2.52 -11.28 -1.96
CA SER A 68 1.16 -11.50 -2.47
C SER A 68 0.67 -10.23 -3.15
N THR A 69 -0.11 -10.40 -4.20
CA THR A 69 -0.68 -9.27 -4.96
C THR A 69 -2.19 -9.36 -4.98
N TYR A 70 -2.84 -8.20 -4.96
CA TYR A 70 -4.27 -8.09 -5.14
C TYR A 70 -4.60 -6.92 -6.07
N ILE A 71 -5.46 -7.17 -7.05
CA ILE A 71 -5.91 -6.14 -8.00
C ILE A 71 -7.41 -6.00 -7.85
N HIS A 72 -7.87 -4.80 -7.54
CA HIS A 72 -9.29 -4.47 -7.36
C HIS A 72 -9.80 -3.54 -8.45
N GLY A 73 -11.12 -3.62 -8.73
CA GLY A 73 -11.82 -2.68 -9.63
C GLY A 73 -11.25 -2.63 -11.05
N GLY A 74 -10.87 -3.77 -11.64
CA GLY A 74 -10.33 -3.82 -12.99
C GLY A 74 -8.98 -3.11 -13.16
N GLY A 75 -8.19 -3.03 -12.10
CA GLY A 75 -6.88 -2.35 -12.09
C GLY A 75 -6.91 -0.92 -11.55
N ALA A 76 -8.00 -0.51 -10.88
CA ALA A 76 -8.06 0.79 -10.22
C ALA A 76 -7.18 0.85 -8.98
N ILE A 77 -7.11 -0.27 -8.23
CA ILE A 77 -6.25 -0.42 -7.04
C ILE A 77 -5.39 -1.66 -7.25
N GLY A 78 -4.08 -1.51 -7.05
CA GLY A 78 -3.11 -2.60 -7.01
C GLY A 78 -2.39 -2.59 -5.66
N VAL A 79 -2.27 -3.77 -5.05
CA VAL A 79 -1.58 -3.96 -3.77
C VAL A 79 -0.51 -5.02 -3.94
N ILE A 80 0.66 -4.78 -3.36
CA ILE A 80 1.73 -5.77 -3.19
C ILE A 80 2.07 -5.79 -1.70
N ILE A 81 1.99 -6.96 -1.08
CA ILE A 81 2.41 -7.18 0.30
C ILE A 81 3.65 -8.07 0.28
N LYS A 82 4.68 -7.66 0.98
CA LYS A 82 5.86 -8.48 1.27
C LYS A 82 5.71 -9.11 2.65
N PHE A 83 6.01 -10.40 2.73
CA PHE A 83 5.99 -11.17 3.97
C PHE A 83 7.41 -11.59 4.34
N GLU A 84 7.75 -11.44 5.59
CA GLU A 84 8.89 -12.10 6.23
C GLU A 84 8.36 -13.38 6.87
N ALA A 85 8.64 -14.51 6.24
CA ALA A 85 8.17 -15.81 6.66
C ALA A 85 9.29 -16.83 6.47
N ASP A 86 9.40 -17.79 7.38
CA ASP A 86 10.31 -18.93 7.22
C ASP A 86 9.78 -19.92 6.15
N ASP A 87 10.58 -20.92 5.85
CA ASP A 87 10.21 -21.89 4.81
C ASP A 87 9.06 -22.80 5.25
N ALA A 88 8.89 -23.03 6.54
CA ALA A 88 7.76 -23.81 7.06
C ALA A 88 6.44 -23.07 6.81
N ALA A 89 6.40 -21.78 7.18
CA ALA A 89 5.23 -20.93 6.94
C ALA A 89 4.91 -20.78 5.45
N LYS A 90 5.92 -20.56 4.59
CA LYS A 90 5.73 -20.43 3.12
C LYS A 90 5.14 -21.69 2.49
N ASN A 91 5.52 -22.86 3.00
CA ASN A 91 5.06 -24.17 2.50
C ASN A 91 3.74 -24.62 3.15
N ASN A 92 3.22 -23.89 4.14
CA ASN A 92 1.92 -24.18 4.73
C ASN A 92 0.80 -23.93 3.71
N ALA A 93 -0.13 -24.89 3.61
CA ALA A 93 -1.24 -24.82 2.65
C ALA A 93 -2.15 -23.59 2.86
N GLY A 94 -2.25 -23.06 4.10
CA GLY A 94 -3.01 -21.89 4.46
C GLY A 94 -2.34 -20.56 4.10
N PHE A 95 -1.02 -20.55 3.86
CA PHE A 95 -0.27 -19.31 3.65
C PHE A 95 -0.76 -18.48 2.46
N ALA A 96 -1.10 -19.13 1.35
CA ALA A 96 -1.58 -18.44 0.16
C ALA A 96 -2.91 -17.70 0.40
N GLU A 97 -3.82 -18.32 1.17
CA GLU A 97 -5.09 -17.69 1.55
C GLU A 97 -4.86 -16.55 2.54
N PHE A 98 -4.04 -16.78 3.57
CA PHE A 98 -3.63 -15.73 4.51
C PHE A 98 -3.06 -14.50 3.79
N ALA A 99 -2.07 -14.71 2.94
CA ALA A 99 -1.41 -13.64 2.19
C ALA A 99 -2.38 -12.85 1.30
N LYS A 100 -3.33 -13.55 0.66
CA LYS A 100 -4.41 -12.94 -0.13
C LYS A 100 -5.35 -12.12 0.76
N ASN A 101 -5.68 -12.59 1.96
CA ASN A 101 -6.56 -11.89 2.89
C ASN A 101 -5.93 -10.59 3.39
N ILE A 102 -4.61 -10.57 3.68
CA ILE A 102 -3.89 -9.35 4.04
C ILE A 102 -3.85 -8.36 2.85
N ALA A 103 -3.63 -8.85 1.64
CA ALA A 103 -3.67 -7.99 0.46
C ALA A 103 -5.07 -7.40 0.20
N LEU A 104 -6.12 -8.17 0.43
CA LEU A 104 -7.51 -7.70 0.38
C LEU A 104 -7.79 -6.62 1.45
N GLN A 105 -7.36 -6.84 2.69
CA GLN A 105 -7.46 -5.86 3.78
C GLN A 105 -6.84 -4.51 3.37
N THR A 106 -5.61 -4.55 2.85
CA THR A 106 -4.87 -3.36 2.41
C THR A 106 -5.53 -2.66 1.22
N ALA A 107 -6.27 -3.40 0.38
CA ALA A 107 -7.04 -2.80 -0.72
C ALA A 107 -8.37 -2.19 -0.25
N ALA A 108 -8.95 -2.72 0.84
CA ALA A 108 -10.26 -2.29 1.34
C ALA A 108 -10.20 -1.02 2.17
N TYR A 109 -9.11 -0.80 2.89
CA TYR A 109 -8.94 0.35 3.78
C TYR A 109 -7.64 1.10 3.49
N PRO A 110 -7.61 2.43 3.70
CA PRO A 110 -6.36 3.19 3.64
C PRO A 110 -5.34 2.65 4.64
N VAL A 111 -4.12 2.40 4.20
CA VAL A 111 -3.00 1.98 5.03
C VAL A 111 -1.83 2.91 4.78
N GLU A 112 -1.39 3.64 5.81
CA GLU A 112 -0.22 4.49 5.75
C GLU A 112 0.99 3.85 6.44
N TYR A 113 0.74 3.05 7.48
CA TYR A 113 1.77 2.45 8.32
C TYR A 113 1.45 0.98 8.60
N LEU A 114 2.49 0.20 8.89
CA LEU A 114 2.31 -1.20 9.29
C LEU A 114 1.71 -1.30 10.70
N ASN A 115 2.29 -0.58 11.65
CA ASN A 115 1.97 -0.57 13.08
C ASN A 115 2.24 0.81 13.68
N ARG A 116 2.01 0.99 14.98
CA ARG A 116 2.25 2.25 15.72
C ARG A 116 3.70 2.69 15.68
N GLU A 117 4.62 1.74 15.78
CA GLU A 117 6.06 1.98 15.83
C GLU A 117 6.59 2.55 14.50
N ALA A 118 5.89 2.26 13.40
CA ALA A 118 6.22 2.80 12.09
C ALA A 118 5.74 4.25 11.89
N VAL A 119 4.89 4.79 12.78
CA VAL A 119 4.40 6.16 12.68
C VAL A 119 5.46 7.12 13.21
N PRO A 120 5.94 8.11 12.43
CA PRO A 120 6.90 9.09 12.90
C PRO A 120 6.36 9.89 14.11
N ALA A 121 7.20 10.13 15.11
CA ALA A 121 6.82 10.90 16.30
C ALA A 121 6.33 12.32 15.94
N SER A 122 6.89 12.94 14.89
CA SER A 122 6.43 14.23 14.38
C SER A 122 4.98 14.16 13.88
N ARG A 123 4.61 13.06 13.19
CA ARG A 123 3.24 12.88 12.69
C ARG A 123 2.24 12.75 13.83
N ILE A 124 2.62 12.04 14.90
CA ILE A 124 1.78 11.94 16.10
C ILE A 124 1.68 13.29 16.80
N ALA A 125 2.76 14.04 16.90
CA ALA A 125 2.73 15.38 17.51
C ALA A 125 1.80 16.32 16.73
N GLU A 126 1.90 16.35 15.40
CA GLU A 126 1.01 17.14 14.54
C GLU A 126 -0.47 16.74 14.72
N GLU A 127 -0.77 15.44 14.74
CA GLU A 127 -2.13 14.95 14.91
C GLU A 127 -2.69 15.31 16.28
N ARG A 128 -1.87 15.23 17.35
CA ARG A 128 -2.26 15.67 18.70
C ARG A 128 -2.65 17.15 18.74
N GLU A 129 -1.88 18.02 18.10
CA GLU A 129 -2.18 19.46 18.02
C GLU A 129 -3.48 19.73 17.26
N ILE A 130 -3.70 19.01 16.13
CA ILE A 130 -4.94 19.12 15.36
C ILE A 130 -6.15 18.70 16.24
N ILE A 131 -6.02 17.54 16.91
CA ILE A 131 -7.08 17.01 17.77
C ILE A 131 -7.35 17.96 18.94
N LYS A 132 -6.31 18.51 19.57
CA LYS A 132 -6.44 19.47 20.67
C LYS A 132 -7.19 20.72 20.22
N SER A 133 -6.80 21.27 19.08
CA SER A 133 -7.50 22.44 18.48
C SER A 133 -8.96 22.13 18.19
N GLN A 134 -9.29 20.93 17.69
CA GLN A 134 -10.68 20.52 17.47
C GLN A 134 -11.49 20.45 18.77
N ILE A 135 -10.89 19.92 19.85
CA ILE A 135 -11.54 19.83 21.16
C ILE A 135 -11.77 21.22 21.76
N ASP A 136 -10.81 22.14 21.63
CA ASP A 136 -10.90 23.49 22.15
C ASP A 136 -11.91 24.35 21.39
N ASN A 137 -12.12 24.09 20.12
CA ASN A 137 -13.12 24.77 19.29
C ASN A 137 -14.54 24.14 19.37
N ASP A 138 -14.70 22.99 20.03
CA ASP A 138 -15.99 22.35 20.22
C ASP A 138 -16.69 22.93 21.47
N GLU A 139 -17.81 23.62 21.32
CA GLU A 139 -18.56 24.27 22.41
C GLU A 139 -18.86 23.35 23.59
N LYS A 140 -19.05 22.04 23.36
CA LYS A 140 -19.34 21.04 24.40
C LYS A 140 -18.08 20.61 25.16
N ASN A 141 -16.93 20.65 24.52
CA ASN A 141 -15.68 20.13 25.04
C ASN A 141 -14.70 21.23 25.50
N ALA A 142 -14.81 22.45 24.96
CA ALA A 142 -13.92 23.58 25.26
C ALA A 142 -13.82 23.91 26.76
N LYS A 143 -14.95 23.74 27.50
CA LYS A 143 -15.03 24.04 28.94
C LYS A 143 -14.63 22.89 29.87
N LYS A 144 -14.22 21.74 29.31
CA LYS A 144 -13.81 20.59 30.12
C LYS A 144 -12.43 20.84 30.75
N PRO A 145 -12.16 20.24 31.97
CA PRO A 145 -10.84 20.28 32.57
C PRO A 145 -9.76 19.72 31.66
N GLU A 146 -8.54 20.27 31.72
CA GLU A 146 -7.42 19.88 30.84
C GLU A 146 -7.13 18.37 30.89
N GLN A 147 -7.18 17.75 32.07
CA GLN A 147 -7.02 16.30 32.22
C GLN A 147 -8.05 15.47 31.43
N ILE A 148 -9.27 15.98 31.27
CA ILE A 148 -10.30 15.32 30.47
C ILE A 148 -10.01 15.51 28.99
N LYS A 149 -9.57 16.71 28.58
CA LYS A 149 -9.18 16.99 27.19
C LYS A 149 -7.99 16.10 26.77
N GLU A 150 -6.98 15.94 27.62
CA GLU A 150 -5.84 15.06 27.32
C GLU A 150 -6.29 13.59 27.11
N LYS A 151 -7.18 13.07 27.96
CA LYS A 151 -7.74 11.73 27.75
C LYS A 151 -8.54 11.62 26.43
N MET A 152 -9.22 12.69 26.04
CA MET A 152 -9.92 12.74 24.75
C MET A 152 -8.94 12.74 23.58
N VAL A 153 -7.82 13.48 23.69
CA VAL A 153 -6.73 13.47 22.71
C VAL A 153 -6.17 12.05 22.58
N ASP A 154 -5.83 11.39 23.70
CA ASP A 154 -5.28 10.03 23.67
C ASP A 154 -6.27 9.03 23.06
N GLY A 155 -7.56 9.14 23.37
CA GLY A 155 -8.60 8.31 22.74
C GLY A 155 -8.71 8.52 21.23
N LYS A 156 -8.60 9.77 20.77
CA LYS A 156 -8.63 10.08 19.32
C LYS A 156 -7.33 9.64 18.62
N ILE A 157 -6.17 9.71 19.28
CA ILE A 157 -4.91 9.15 18.76
C ILE A 157 -5.03 7.62 18.63
N GLY A 158 -5.69 6.95 19.58
CA GLY A 158 -6.04 5.53 19.42
C GLY A 158 -6.82 5.27 18.13
N LYS A 159 -7.83 6.10 17.84
CA LYS A 159 -8.60 6.01 16.59
C LYS A 159 -7.78 6.32 15.34
N PHE A 160 -6.81 7.23 15.43
CA PHE A 160 -5.86 7.48 14.34
C PHE A 160 -5.06 6.22 14.00
N TYR A 161 -4.53 5.50 15.00
CA TYR A 161 -3.84 4.24 14.78
C TYR A 161 -4.75 3.18 14.17
N GLU A 162 -5.94 2.98 14.72
CA GLU A 162 -6.94 2.04 14.17
C GLU A 162 -7.31 2.33 12.71
N ALA A 163 -7.27 3.59 12.29
CA ALA A 163 -7.59 3.99 10.92
C ALA A 163 -6.41 3.83 9.94
N ASN A 164 -5.17 4.09 10.39
CA ASN A 164 -4.02 4.26 9.50
C ASN A 164 -2.97 3.14 9.61
N CYS A 165 -2.98 2.34 10.70
CA CYS A 165 -2.04 1.25 10.90
C CYS A 165 -2.67 -0.09 10.56
N LEU A 166 -2.12 -0.81 9.57
CA LEU A 166 -2.66 -2.08 9.07
C LEU A 166 -2.97 -3.07 10.20
N LEU A 167 -2.02 -3.29 11.11
CA LEU A 167 -2.17 -4.31 12.16
C LEU A 167 -3.21 -3.96 13.22
N GLU A 168 -3.58 -2.67 13.32
CA GLU A 168 -4.59 -2.20 14.28
C GLU A 168 -6.00 -2.08 13.70
N GLN A 169 -6.13 -2.10 12.37
CA GLN A 169 -7.43 -2.07 11.73
C GLN A 169 -8.28 -3.28 12.12
N ALA A 170 -9.60 -3.09 12.17
CA ALA A 170 -10.53 -4.20 12.22
C ALA A 170 -10.38 -5.08 10.96
N TYR A 171 -10.35 -6.40 11.13
CA TYR A 171 -10.15 -7.30 10.00
C TYR A 171 -11.38 -7.32 9.09
N VAL A 172 -11.18 -7.12 7.79
CA VAL A 172 -12.25 -6.93 6.81
C VAL A 172 -13.26 -8.08 6.69
N LYS A 173 -12.85 -9.30 7.05
CA LYS A 173 -13.74 -10.48 7.01
C LYS A 173 -14.38 -10.79 8.38
N ASP A 174 -13.84 -10.22 9.46
CA ASP A 174 -14.36 -10.39 10.82
C ASP A 174 -13.94 -9.19 11.68
N ASP A 175 -14.82 -8.21 11.79
CA ASP A 175 -14.59 -6.96 12.51
C ASP A 175 -14.52 -7.09 14.04
N SER A 176 -14.81 -8.29 14.58
CA SER A 176 -14.63 -8.60 15.99
C SER A 176 -13.17 -8.78 16.40
N MET A 177 -12.25 -8.83 15.45
CA MET A 177 -10.80 -8.93 15.69
C MET A 177 -10.01 -7.91 14.89
N SER A 178 -8.81 -7.55 15.39
CA SER A 178 -7.86 -6.75 14.61
C SER A 178 -7.10 -7.63 13.62
N VAL A 179 -6.50 -6.98 12.61
CA VAL A 179 -5.57 -7.65 11.67
C VAL A 179 -4.42 -8.30 12.42
N GLN A 180 -3.86 -7.65 13.48
CA GLN A 180 -2.82 -8.25 14.32
C GLN A 180 -3.28 -9.58 14.92
N LYS A 181 -4.48 -9.62 15.50
CA LYS A 181 -5.03 -10.84 16.09
C LYS A 181 -5.24 -11.93 15.03
N TYR A 182 -5.68 -11.57 13.83
CA TYR A 182 -5.78 -12.51 12.71
C TYR A 182 -4.42 -13.10 12.34
N VAL A 183 -3.38 -12.25 12.21
CA VAL A 183 -1.99 -12.70 11.96
C VAL A 183 -1.51 -13.65 13.05
N ASP A 184 -1.65 -13.27 14.32
CA ASP A 184 -1.19 -14.06 15.48
C ASP A 184 -1.89 -15.42 15.59
N THR A 185 -3.15 -15.49 15.19
CA THR A 185 -3.94 -16.72 15.23
C THR A 185 -3.51 -17.65 14.11
N THR A 186 -3.40 -17.13 12.88
CA THR A 186 -3.01 -17.93 11.71
C THR A 186 -1.55 -18.40 11.79
N ALA A 187 -0.66 -17.62 12.43
CA ALA A 187 0.74 -18.02 12.61
C ALA A 187 0.94 -19.19 13.58
N LYS A 188 -0.10 -19.62 14.32
CA LYS A 188 -0.08 -20.77 15.25
C LYS A 188 -0.62 -22.04 14.63
N GLU A 189 -1.25 -21.96 13.48
CA GLU A 189 -1.82 -23.06 12.71
C GLU A 189 -0.79 -23.61 11.69
#